data_531395c1dc045e0f378c882785058ec4
#
_entry.id   531395c1dc045e0f378c882785058ec4
#
_cell.length_a   1.000
_cell.length_b   1.000
_cell.length_c   1.000
_cell.angle_alpha   90.00
_cell.angle_beta   90.00
_cell.angle_gamma   90.00
#
_symmetry.space_group_name_H-M   'P 1'
#
loop_
_entity.id
_entity.type
_entity.pdbx_description
1 polymer ?
#
loop_
_entity_poly.entity_id
_entity_poly.type
_entity_poly.pdbx_seq_one_letter_code
_entity_poly.pdbx_strand_id
1 'polypeptide(L)'
;MVEDLLTQPDSLIYAHAINLTEIYYWLLRKYGREKALLAYSGLQSLGIQTRTDMDESFWQDAAWIKANYKLSLADAFAVAMARKTDGQLITSDHHELEPLATSGVCSIRFFR
;
A
#
# COMPACT_ATOMS: atom_id res chain seq x y z
N MET A 1 -14.40 -3.31 -5.04
CA MET A 1 -13.90 -2.69 -3.81
C MET A 1 -12.98 -1.52 -4.09
N VAL A 2 -11.83 -1.73 -4.71
CA VAL A 2 -10.95 -0.62 -5.11
C VAL A 2 -11.66 0.30 -6.12
N GLU A 3 -12.41 -0.29 -7.03
CA GLU A 3 -13.19 0.44 -8.03
C GLU A 3 -14.26 1.32 -7.39
N ASP A 4 -14.91 0.84 -6.32
CA ASP A 4 -15.90 1.63 -5.58
C ASP A 4 -15.27 2.87 -4.96
N LEU A 5 -14.04 2.73 -4.43
CA LEU A 5 -13.29 3.85 -3.87
C LEU A 5 -12.91 4.86 -4.96
N LEU A 6 -12.54 4.37 -6.15
CA LEU A 6 -12.14 5.24 -7.26
C LEU A 6 -13.31 6.02 -7.85
N THR A 7 -14.55 5.54 -7.70
CA THR A 7 -15.72 6.24 -8.18
C THR A 7 -16.20 7.34 -7.23
N GLN A 8 -15.68 7.40 -6.01
CA GLN A 8 -16.02 8.46 -5.07
C GLN A 8 -15.28 9.75 -5.44
N PRO A 9 -15.99 10.90 -5.57
CA PRO A 9 -15.37 12.12 -6.09
C PRO A 9 -14.17 12.63 -5.32
N ASP A 10 -14.12 12.40 -3.99
CA ASP A 10 -13.07 12.89 -3.11
C ASP A 10 -12.06 11.81 -2.73
N SER A 11 -12.13 10.63 -3.34
CA SER A 11 -11.24 9.54 -3.02
C SER A 11 -9.88 9.72 -3.68
N LEU A 12 -8.81 9.71 -2.86
CA LEU A 12 -7.44 9.65 -3.33
C LEU A 12 -6.86 8.30 -2.92
N ILE A 13 -6.34 7.57 -3.90
CA ILE A 13 -5.71 6.28 -3.67
C ILE A 13 -4.23 6.40 -3.99
N TYR A 14 -3.40 6.06 -3.00
CA TYR A 14 -1.96 6.08 -3.12
C TYR A 14 -1.39 4.68 -3.07
N ALA A 15 -0.29 4.46 -3.77
CA ALA A 15 0.53 3.26 -3.62
C ALA A 15 1.97 3.71 -3.43
N HIS A 16 2.62 3.19 -2.39
CA HIS A 16 4.03 3.50 -2.19
C HIS A 16 4.89 2.74 -3.20
N ALA A 17 5.98 3.38 -3.65
CA ALA A 17 6.87 2.79 -4.64
C ALA A 17 7.42 1.42 -4.23
N ILE A 18 7.66 1.20 -2.94
CA ILE A 18 8.10 -0.10 -2.41
C ILE A 18 7.05 -1.18 -2.69
N ASN A 19 5.78 -0.86 -2.45
CA ASN A 19 4.68 -1.81 -2.70
C ASN A 19 4.50 -2.05 -4.20
N LEU A 20 4.63 -1.01 -5.00
CA LEU A 20 4.57 -1.15 -6.47
C LEU A 20 5.73 -1.98 -6.99
N THR A 21 6.91 -1.87 -6.37
CA THR A 21 8.07 -2.68 -6.74
C THR A 21 7.78 -4.17 -6.59
N GLU A 22 7.12 -4.56 -5.50
CA GLU A 22 6.74 -5.95 -5.31
C GLU A 22 5.75 -6.44 -6.35
N ILE A 23 4.74 -5.63 -6.63
CA ILE A 23 3.73 -5.98 -7.64
C ILE A 23 4.38 -6.09 -9.01
N TYR A 24 5.21 -5.11 -9.38
CA TYR A 24 5.88 -5.08 -10.66
C TYR A 24 6.84 -6.28 -10.81
N TYR A 25 7.60 -6.58 -9.77
CA TYR A 25 8.49 -7.74 -9.73
C TYR A 25 7.72 -9.04 -10.01
N TRP A 26 6.59 -9.23 -9.34
CA TRP A 26 5.76 -10.43 -9.52
C TRP A 26 5.24 -10.52 -10.96
N LEU A 27 4.78 -9.41 -11.51
CA LEU A 27 4.27 -9.35 -12.89
C LEU A 27 5.39 -9.62 -13.90
N LEU A 28 6.59 -9.09 -13.66
CA LEU A 28 7.76 -9.36 -14.50
C LEU A 28 8.06 -10.85 -14.56
N ARG A 29 8.06 -11.51 -13.42
CA ARG A 29 8.37 -12.94 -13.35
C ARG A 29 7.31 -13.79 -14.02
N LYS A 30 6.05 -13.44 -13.87
CA LYS A 30 4.95 -14.26 -14.33
C LYS A 30 4.58 -13.99 -15.80
N TYR A 31 4.63 -12.75 -16.23
CA TYR A 31 4.11 -12.34 -17.54
C TYR A 31 5.11 -11.62 -18.44
N GLY A 32 6.23 -11.19 -17.93
CA GLY A 32 7.24 -10.45 -18.68
C GLY A 32 7.03 -8.94 -18.65
N ARG A 33 8.01 -8.23 -19.20
CA ARG A 33 8.11 -6.76 -19.09
C ARG A 33 6.94 -6.03 -19.73
N GLU A 34 6.53 -6.47 -20.92
CA GLU A 34 5.48 -5.78 -21.67
C GLU A 34 4.15 -5.76 -20.89
N LYS A 35 3.75 -6.91 -20.38
CA LYS A 35 2.51 -7.02 -19.60
C LYS A 35 2.61 -6.31 -18.25
N ALA A 36 3.80 -6.32 -17.65
CA ALA A 36 4.01 -5.59 -16.40
C ALA A 36 3.84 -4.09 -16.60
N LEU A 37 4.37 -3.54 -17.67
CA LEU A 37 4.21 -2.12 -18.01
C LEU A 37 2.76 -1.77 -18.30
N LEU A 38 2.04 -2.64 -19.00
CA LEU A 38 0.62 -2.43 -19.28
C LEU A 38 -0.21 -2.41 -17.99
N ALA A 39 0.08 -3.33 -17.07
CA ALA A 39 -0.61 -3.37 -15.78
C ALA A 39 -0.35 -2.10 -14.98
N TYR A 40 0.88 -1.62 -14.94
CA TYR A 40 1.21 -0.38 -14.25
C TYR A 40 0.49 0.82 -14.85
N SER A 41 0.48 0.92 -16.18
CA SER A 41 -0.25 1.97 -16.89
C SER A 41 -1.74 1.93 -16.57
N GLY A 42 -2.31 0.72 -16.44
CA GLY A 42 -3.70 0.53 -16.04
C GLY A 42 -3.98 1.09 -14.65
N LEU A 43 -3.09 0.85 -13.70
CA LEU A 43 -3.24 1.40 -12.35
C LEU A 43 -3.22 2.93 -12.36
N GLN A 44 -2.32 3.52 -13.13
CA GLN A 44 -2.27 4.98 -13.28
C GLN A 44 -3.54 5.54 -13.90
N SER A 45 -4.08 4.85 -14.91
CA SER A 45 -5.33 5.26 -15.56
C SER A 45 -6.52 5.22 -14.63
N LEU A 46 -6.50 4.34 -13.63
CA LEU A 46 -7.52 4.27 -12.60
C LEU A 46 -7.39 5.38 -11.55
N GLY A 47 -6.34 6.21 -11.63
CA GLY A 47 -6.15 7.32 -10.71
C GLY A 47 -5.32 6.99 -9.48
N ILE A 48 -4.67 5.83 -9.44
CA ILE A 48 -3.78 5.47 -8.34
C ILE A 48 -2.48 6.28 -8.47
N GLN A 49 -2.16 7.04 -7.43
CA GLN A 49 -0.98 7.91 -7.41
C GLN A 49 0.17 7.21 -6.70
N THR A 50 1.35 7.27 -7.30
CA THR A 50 2.56 6.70 -6.70
C THR A 50 3.16 7.68 -5.69
N ARG A 51 3.47 7.17 -4.49
CA ARG A 51 4.18 7.91 -3.45
C ARG A 51 5.60 7.38 -3.34
N THR A 52 6.54 8.31 -3.21
CA THR A 52 7.96 7.97 -3.11
C THR A 52 8.58 8.48 -1.81
N ASP A 53 7.76 8.78 -0.82
CA ASP A 53 8.17 9.29 0.48
C ASP A 53 9.27 8.39 1.07
N MET A 54 10.39 8.99 1.47
CA MET A 54 11.53 8.26 2.02
C MET A 54 12.42 9.15 2.88
N ASP A 55 11.85 10.21 3.46
CA ASP A 55 12.61 11.03 4.39
C ASP A 55 12.82 10.28 5.72
N GLU A 56 13.64 10.82 6.58
CA GLU A 56 14.02 10.17 7.83
C GLU A 56 12.82 9.81 8.69
N SER A 57 11.89 10.73 8.88
CA SER A 57 10.73 10.48 9.71
C SER A 57 9.86 9.35 9.15
N PHE A 58 9.75 9.28 7.83
CA PHE A 58 8.94 8.25 7.18
C PHE A 58 9.54 6.85 7.34
N TRP A 59 10.82 6.66 6.99
CA TRP A 59 11.39 5.32 7.09
C TRP A 59 11.61 4.90 8.55
N GLN A 60 11.82 5.85 9.46
CA GLN A 60 11.88 5.52 10.88
C GLN A 60 10.51 5.06 11.41
N ASP A 61 9.41 5.66 10.97
CA ASP A 61 8.07 5.20 11.34
C ASP A 61 7.83 3.79 10.80
N ALA A 62 8.21 3.52 9.56
CA ALA A 62 8.11 2.17 8.98
C ALA A 62 8.92 1.16 9.80
N ALA A 63 10.13 1.53 10.19
CA ALA A 63 10.97 0.66 11.01
C ALA A 63 10.35 0.39 12.38
N TRP A 64 9.77 1.41 13.01
CA TRP A 64 9.07 1.26 14.28
C TRP A 64 7.89 0.30 14.15
N ILE A 65 7.10 0.44 13.08
CA ILE A 65 5.97 -0.44 12.82
C ILE A 65 6.45 -1.89 12.69
N LYS A 66 7.49 -2.11 11.88
CA LYS A 66 8.02 -3.46 11.70
C LYS A 66 8.60 -4.05 12.99
N ALA A 67 9.22 -3.22 13.81
CA ALA A 67 9.79 -3.66 15.09
C ALA A 67 8.73 -4.08 16.09
N ASN A 68 7.54 -3.51 16.03
CA ASN A 68 6.49 -3.72 17.01
C ASN A 68 5.37 -4.66 16.54
N TYR A 69 5.30 -4.95 15.25
CA TYR A 69 4.27 -5.79 14.66
C TYR A 69 4.88 -6.79 13.71
N LYS A 70 4.26 -7.94 13.61
CA LYS A 70 4.76 -9.03 12.75
C LYS A 70 4.21 -8.86 11.34
N LEU A 71 4.96 -8.17 10.48
CA LEU A 71 4.60 -7.96 9.09
C LEU A 71 5.84 -7.77 8.23
N SER A 72 5.66 -7.83 6.91
CA SER A 72 6.76 -7.62 5.97
C SER A 72 7.21 -6.16 5.97
N LEU A 73 8.43 -5.92 5.47
CA LEU A 73 8.93 -4.56 5.33
C LEU A 73 8.05 -3.73 4.39
N ALA A 74 7.60 -4.32 3.28
CA ALA A 74 6.73 -3.63 2.35
C ALA A 74 5.39 -3.24 3.00
N ASP A 75 4.82 -4.12 3.80
CA ASP A 75 3.60 -3.81 4.53
C ASP A 75 3.83 -2.70 5.56
N ALA A 76 5.01 -2.68 6.20
CA ALA A 76 5.36 -1.61 7.12
C ALA A 76 5.40 -0.24 6.41
N PHE A 77 5.92 -0.19 5.19
CA PHE A 77 5.90 1.03 4.38
C PHE A 77 4.47 1.44 4.00
N ALA A 78 3.62 0.48 3.67
CA ALA A 78 2.22 0.78 3.36
C ALA A 78 1.49 1.36 4.57
N VAL A 79 1.72 0.78 5.75
CA VAL A 79 1.14 1.29 7.00
C VAL A 79 1.66 2.68 7.33
N ALA A 80 2.97 2.91 7.17
CA ALA A 80 3.57 4.23 7.42
C ALA A 80 2.97 5.28 6.50
N MET A 81 2.71 4.93 5.24
CA MET A 81 2.09 5.85 4.30
C MET A 81 0.65 6.17 4.68
N ALA A 82 -0.12 5.17 5.12
CA ALA A 82 -1.48 5.40 5.60
C ALA A 82 -1.50 6.35 6.79
N ARG A 83 -0.56 6.18 7.72
CA ARG A 83 -0.42 7.08 8.88
C ARG A 83 -0.07 8.50 8.46
N LYS A 84 0.92 8.64 7.56
CA LYS A 84 1.39 9.94 7.10
C LYS A 84 0.32 10.73 6.36
N THR A 85 -0.48 10.05 5.55
CA THR A 85 -1.52 10.70 4.75
C THR A 85 -2.86 10.81 5.47
N ASP A 86 -2.93 10.32 6.71
CA ASP A 86 -4.18 10.17 7.47
C ASP A 86 -5.22 9.41 6.66
N GLY A 87 -4.75 8.44 5.92
CA GLY A 87 -5.55 7.62 5.04
C GLY A 87 -5.89 6.28 5.65
N GLN A 88 -6.49 5.44 4.82
CA GLN A 88 -6.90 4.11 5.20
C GLN A 88 -6.12 3.09 4.38
N LEU A 89 -5.50 2.12 5.03
CA LEU A 89 -4.86 1.00 4.35
C LEU A 89 -5.94 0.01 3.89
N ILE A 90 -5.91 -0.36 2.62
CA ILE A 90 -6.83 -1.33 2.05
C ILE A 90 -6.08 -2.65 1.87
N THR A 91 -6.60 -3.72 2.47
CA THR A 91 -5.91 -5.01 2.46
C THR A 91 -6.89 -6.17 2.60
N SER A 92 -6.47 -7.35 2.17
CA SER A 92 -7.16 -8.61 2.47
C SER A 92 -6.42 -9.43 3.52
N ASP A 93 -5.28 -8.96 4.01
CA ASP A 93 -4.46 -9.68 4.97
C ASP A 93 -4.94 -9.40 6.39
N HIS A 94 -5.79 -10.30 6.90
CA HIS A 94 -6.29 -10.22 8.28
C HIS A 94 -5.25 -10.67 9.30
N HIS A 95 -4.45 -11.68 8.96
CA HIS A 95 -3.56 -12.33 9.92
C HIS A 95 -2.52 -11.38 10.50
N GLU A 96 -1.84 -10.64 9.64
CA GLU A 96 -0.76 -9.74 10.07
C GLU A 96 -1.26 -8.33 10.40
N LEU A 97 -2.35 -7.89 9.79
CA LEU A 97 -2.77 -6.49 9.86
C LEU A 97 -3.93 -6.21 10.83
N GLU A 98 -4.69 -7.22 11.24
CA GLU A 98 -5.74 -7.01 12.26
C GLU A 98 -5.19 -6.45 13.59
N PRO A 99 -4.04 -6.92 14.10
CA PRO A 99 -3.50 -6.34 15.33
C PRO A 99 -3.23 -4.84 15.23
N LEU A 100 -2.83 -4.35 14.05
CA LEU A 100 -2.61 -2.92 13.84
C LEU A 100 -3.91 -2.13 13.84
N ALA A 101 -4.95 -2.68 13.21
CA ALA A 101 -6.27 -2.05 13.22
C ALA A 101 -6.82 -1.97 14.65
N THR A 102 -6.72 -3.06 15.40
CA THR A 102 -7.23 -3.14 16.77
C THR A 102 -6.49 -2.18 17.70
N SER A 103 -5.17 -2.03 17.53
CA SER A 103 -4.37 -1.14 18.38
C SER A 103 -4.44 0.33 17.97
N GLY A 104 -5.08 0.64 16.84
CA GLY A 104 -5.22 2.02 16.37
C GLY A 104 -3.97 2.59 15.73
N VAL A 105 -3.03 1.76 15.29
CA VAL A 105 -1.80 2.21 14.62
C VAL A 105 -2.13 2.96 13.32
N CYS A 106 -3.09 2.44 12.56
CA CYS A 106 -3.64 3.14 11.40
C CYS A 106 -5.05 2.62 11.11
N SER A 107 -5.79 3.36 10.31
CA SER A 107 -7.09 2.93 9.84
C SER A 107 -6.91 1.88 8.74
N ILE A 108 -7.58 0.75 8.87
CA ILE A 108 -7.47 -0.35 7.92
C ILE A 108 -8.86 -0.77 7.43
N ARG A 109 -8.97 -0.92 6.12
CA ARG A 109 -10.18 -1.44 5.50
C ARG A 109 -9.87 -2.79 4.87
N PHE A 110 -10.52 -3.83 5.39
CA PHE A 110 -10.39 -5.17 4.83
C PHE A 110 -11.44 -5.37 3.74
N PHE A 111 -11.03 -5.93 2.61
CA PHE A 111 -11.96 -6.21 1.50
C PHE A 111 -12.26 -7.70 1.33
N ARG A 112 -11.88 -8.50 2.29
CA ARG A 112 -12.23 -9.91 2.38
C ARG A 112 -12.56 -10.30 3.81
#